data_17f6e7934b296b6d454836e8198b29f6
#
_entry.id   17f6e7934b296b6d454836e8198b29f6
#
_cell.length_a   1.000
_cell.length_b   1.000
_cell.length_c   1.000
_cell.angle_alpha   90.00
_cell.angle_beta   90.00
_cell.angle_gamma   90.00
#
_symmetry.space_group_name_H-M   'P 1'
#
loop_
_entity.id
_entity.type
_entity.pdbx_description
1 polymer ?
#
loop_
_entity_poly.entity_id
_entity_poly.type
_entity_poly.pdbx_seq_one_letter_code
_entity_poly.pdbx_strand_id
1 'polypeptide(L)'
;LRVTNNIEKFNKILEKLKIPTFVTWNGIDVVTSDRDYYGGRVGTYGGPGRNFGIQNADLLFAVGSRVSGRITGGNVSSFAREAKKYVTDIDPELLDKKFQQVPFDVNIHSDLDSFLEIFDKVYETHKAKIPNFDDWLSKVVYWRDKYDPTKAAAPKINSYSYEKKNYVNPYFFMEKL
;
A
#
# COMPACT_ATOMS: atom_id res chain seq x y z
N LEU A 1 -10.23 -2.15 -8.77
CA LEU A 1 -9.32 -2.81 -9.72
C LEU A 1 -9.82 -4.21 -10.09
N ARG A 2 -10.09 -5.10 -9.11
CA ARG A 2 -10.58 -6.46 -9.38
C ARG A 2 -11.97 -6.48 -10.04
N VAL A 3 -12.92 -5.77 -9.47
CA VAL A 3 -14.31 -5.71 -9.97
C VAL A 3 -14.38 -5.20 -11.41
N THR A 4 -13.50 -4.30 -11.80
CA THR A 4 -13.43 -3.72 -13.15
C THR A 4 -12.43 -4.44 -14.07
N ASN A 5 -11.84 -5.55 -13.63
CA ASN A 5 -10.83 -6.33 -14.37
C ASN A 5 -9.59 -5.50 -14.82
N ASN A 6 -9.18 -4.52 -14.01
CA ASN A 6 -8.10 -3.59 -14.34
C ASN A 6 -6.76 -3.90 -13.65
N ILE A 7 -6.61 -5.08 -13.03
CA ILE A 7 -5.38 -5.45 -12.30
C ILE A 7 -4.17 -5.44 -13.24
N GLU A 8 -4.28 -6.07 -14.41
CA GLU A 8 -3.17 -6.16 -15.36
C GLU A 8 -2.77 -4.78 -15.91
N LYS A 9 -3.76 -3.96 -16.30
CA LYS A 9 -3.53 -2.58 -16.78
C LYS A 9 -2.84 -1.73 -15.73
N PHE A 10 -3.28 -1.83 -14.47
CA PHE A 10 -2.67 -1.15 -13.35
C PHE A 10 -1.22 -1.58 -13.12
N ASN A 11 -0.95 -2.88 -13.11
CA ASN A 11 0.42 -3.39 -12.93
C ASN A 11 1.35 -2.96 -14.07
N LYS A 12 0.90 -2.92 -15.33
CA LYS A 12 1.69 -2.39 -16.45
C LYS A 12 2.12 -0.93 -16.24
N ILE A 13 1.25 -0.11 -15.64
CA ILE A 13 1.59 1.28 -15.30
C ILE A 13 2.63 1.31 -14.17
N LEU A 14 2.47 0.48 -13.14
CA LEU A 14 3.41 0.40 -12.03
C LEU A 14 4.80 -0.09 -12.45
N GLU A 15 4.87 -1.03 -13.39
CA GLU A 15 6.13 -1.50 -13.98
C GLU A 15 6.91 -0.38 -14.68
N LYS A 16 6.21 0.56 -15.30
CA LYS A 16 6.82 1.75 -15.91
C LYS A 16 7.28 2.78 -14.86
N LEU A 17 6.46 2.99 -13.84
CA LEU A 17 6.69 4.01 -12.80
C LEU A 17 7.71 3.59 -11.75
N LYS A 18 7.75 2.31 -11.40
CA LYS A 18 8.58 1.73 -10.32
C LYS A 18 8.45 2.46 -8.98
N ILE A 19 7.25 2.89 -8.65
CA ILE A 19 6.96 3.52 -7.35
C ILE A 19 6.55 2.47 -6.32
N PRO A 20 6.91 2.65 -5.03
CA PRO A 20 6.46 1.75 -3.98
C PRO A 20 4.93 1.70 -3.94
N THR A 21 4.38 0.50 -4.12
CA THR A 21 2.94 0.29 -4.14
C THR A 21 2.51 -0.59 -2.98
N PHE A 22 1.54 -0.09 -2.22
CA PHE A 22 1.02 -0.76 -1.05
C PHE A 22 -0.39 -1.27 -1.32
N VAL A 23 -0.68 -2.46 -0.82
CA VAL A 23 -1.99 -3.06 -0.94
C VAL A 23 -2.74 -3.04 0.38
N THR A 24 -4.06 -2.85 0.29
CA THR A 24 -4.95 -2.97 1.45
C THR A 24 -5.35 -4.42 1.66
N TRP A 25 -5.99 -4.73 2.79
CA TRP A 25 -6.46 -6.09 3.09
C TRP A 25 -7.30 -6.70 1.96
N ASN A 26 -8.22 -5.93 1.39
CA ASN A 26 -9.10 -6.41 0.33
C ASN A 26 -8.47 -6.39 -1.07
N GLY A 27 -7.26 -5.86 -1.20
CA GLY A 27 -6.54 -5.72 -2.46
C GLY A 27 -5.22 -6.51 -2.50
N ILE A 28 -5.08 -7.57 -1.68
CA ILE A 28 -3.82 -8.34 -1.54
C ILE A 28 -3.34 -8.99 -2.82
N ASP A 29 -4.24 -9.27 -3.75
CA ASP A 29 -3.99 -9.89 -5.05
C ASP A 29 -3.76 -8.87 -6.18
N VAL A 30 -3.91 -7.57 -5.90
CA VAL A 30 -3.74 -6.52 -6.91
C VAL A 30 -2.27 -6.37 -7.31
N VAL A 31 -1.37 -6.43 -6.35
CA VAL A 31 0.08 -6.45 -6.58
C VAL A 31 0.67 -7.58 -5.75
N THR A 32 1.29 -8.54 -6.42
CA THR A 32 1.89 -9.72 -5.80
C THR A 32 3.25 -9.40 -5.18
N SER A 33 3.66 -10.20 -4.19
CA SER A 33 4.87 -9.95 -3.40
C SER A 33 6.19 -10.15 -4.14
N ASP A 34 6.16 -10.78 -5.30
CA ASP A 34 7.30 -10.98 -6.20
C ASP A 34 7.63 -9.76 -7.07
N ARG A 35 6.75 -8.73 -7.08
CA ARG A 35 6.99 -7.52 -7.85
C ARG A 35 7.99 -6.60 -7.12
N ASP A 36 8.94 -6.06 -7.87
CA ASP A 36 9.99 -5.17 -7.35
C ASP A 36 9.41 -3.93 -6.65
N TYR A 37 8.30 -3.41 -7.15
CA TYR A 37 7.61 -2.24 -6.59
C TYR A 37 6.63 -2.56 -5.46
N TYR A 38 6.55 -3.81 -5.02
CA TYR A 38 5.67 -4.21 -3.92
C TYR A 38 6.17 -3.67 -2.57
N GLY A 39 5.49 -2.66 -2.05
CA GLY A 39 5.77 -2.06 -0.74
C GLY A 39 5.23 -2.85 0.46
N GLY A 40 4.29 -3.76 0.21
CA GLY A 40 3.67 -4.60 1.22
C GLY A 40 2.23 -4.26 1.53
N ARG A 41 1.66 -4.99 2.47
CA ARG A 41 0.30 -4.77 2.97
C ARG A 41 0.29 -3.79 4.12
N VAL A 42 -0.53 -2.75 4.01
CA VAL A 42 -0.62 -1.66 4.99
C VAL A 42 -1.86 -1.78 5.87
N GLY A 43 -1.86 -1.02 6.95
CA GLY A 43 -2.95 -0.90 7.90
C GLY A 43 -2.61 -1.46 9.28
N THR A 44 -3.63 -1.56 10.14
CA THR A 44 -3.52 -2.02 11.52
C THR A 44 -2.86 -3.40 11.65
N TYR A 45 -3.11 -4.27 10.68
CA TYR A 45 -2.52 -5.61 10.60
C TYR A 45 -1.35 -5.71 9.62
N GLY A 46 -0.87 -4.58 9.12
CA GLY A 46 0.35 -4.49 8.32
C GLY A 46 1.60 -4.56 9.20
N GLY A 47 2.72 -5.02 8.63
CA GLY A 47 3.99 -4.97 9.35
C GLY A 47 4.50 -3.53 9.51
N PRO A 48 5.26 -3.22 10.58
CA PRO A 48 5.74 -1.86 10.86
C PRO A 48 6.50 -1.25 9.69
N GLY A 49 7.36 -2.01 9.03
CA GLY A 49 8.16 -1.52 7.92
C GLY A 49 7.35 -1.06 6.71
N ARG A 50 6.20 -1.68 6.48
CA ARG A 50 5.27 -1.32 5.41
C ARG A 50 4.58 0.01 5.70
N ASN A 51 4.19 0.21 6.96
CA ASN A 51 3.59 1.46 7.40
C ASN A 51 4.60 2.62 7.37
N PHE A 52 5.91 2.37 7.60
CA PHE A 52 6.95 3.38 7.47
C PHE A 52 7.01 3.99 6.07
N GLY A 53 6.81 3.18 5.02
CA GLY A 53 6.76 3.69 3.66
C GLY A 53 5.68 4.73 3.46
N ILE A 54 4.46 4.49 3.93
CA ILE A 54 3.36 5.47 3.84
C ILE A 54 3.63 6.69 4.72
N GLN A 55 4.12 6.48 5.95
CA GLN A 55 4.30 7.58 6.91
C GLN A 55 5.42 8.55 6.51
N ASN A 56 6.35 8.13 5.67
CA ASN A 56 7.47 8.96 5.21
C ASN A 56 7.36 9.36 3.73
N ALA A 57 6.21 9.11 3.11
CA ALA A 57 5.95 9.56 1.75
C ALA A 57 5.65 11.06 1.71
N ASP A 58 6.09 11.75 0.68
CA ASP A 58 5.76 13.14 0.34
C ASP A 58 4.54 13.23 -0.61
N LEU A 59 4.22 12.11 -1.28
CA LEU A 59 3.05 11.96 -2.12
C LEU A 59 2.37 10.61 -1.85
N LEU A 60 1.07 10.64 -1.64
CA LEU A 60 0.22 9.46 -1.51
C LEU A 60 -0.90 9.49 -2.53
N PHE A 61 -1.03 8.42 -3.31
CA PHE A 61 -2.12 8.28 -4.25
C PHE A 61 -2.95 7.02 -3.92
N ALA A 62 -4.19 7.23 -3.50
CA ALA A 62 -5.15 6.16 -3.25
C ALA A 62 -5.98 5.88 -4.51
N VAL A 63 -5.86 4.67 -5.05
CA VAL A 63 -6.55 4.25 -6.28
C VAL A 63 -7.64 3.23 -5.95
N GLY A 64 -8.90 3.64 -6.03
CA GLY A 64 -10.06 2.80 -5.71
C GLY A 64 -10.00 2.27 -4.27
N SER A 65 -9.53 3.10 -3.34
CA SER A 65 -9.35 2.73 -1.94
C SER A 65 -9.94 3.79 -1.02
N ARG A 66 -10.90 3.36 -0.20
CA ARG A 66 -11.58 4.22 0.78
C ARG A 66 -10.66 4.78 1.86
N VAL A 67 -9.48 4.21 2.07
CA VAL A 67 -8.54 4.58 3.14
C VAL A 67 -9.24 4.71 4.50
N SER A 68 -9.87 3.62 4.94
CA SER A 68 -10.64 3.57 6.20
C SER A 68 -9.73 3.53 7.42
N GLY A 69 -10.32 3.66 8.61
CA GLY A 69 -9.62 3.56 9.90
C GLY A 69 -8.81 2.27 10.12
N ARG A 70 -9.12 1.19 9.40
CA ARG A 70 -8.29 -0.03 9.38
C ARG A 70 -6.94 0.17 8.69
N ILE A 71 -6.83 1.17 7.82
CA ILE A 71 -5.58 1.52 7.14
C ILE A 71 -4.84 2.59 7.93
N THR A 72 -5.55 3.62 8.39
CA THR A 72 -4.98 4.79 9.05
C THR A 72 -4.65 4.57 10.53
N GLY A 73 -5.32 3.62 11.18
CA GLY A 73 -5.32 3.50 12.64
C GLY A 73 -6.23 4.53 13.31
N GLY A 74 -6.14 4.65 14.63
CA GLY A 74 -7.01 5.52 15.43
C GLY A 74 -6.70 7.00 15.31
N ASN A 75 -5.47 7.38 14.95
CA ASN A 75 -5.07 8.77 14.78
C ASN A 75 -4.91 9.13 13.30
N VAL A 76 -6.00 9.56 12.70
CA VAL A 76 -6.03 9.90 11.26
C VAL A 76 -5.12 11.08 10.91
N SER A 77 -4.95 12.04 11.82
CA SER A 77 -4.11 13.22 11.58
C SER A 77 -2.63 12.88 11.44
N SER A 78 -2.19 11.75 11.98
CA SER A 78 -0.82 11.27 11.83
C SER A 78 -0.58 10.46 10.56
N PHE A 79 -1.62 10.10 9.81
CA PHE A 79 -1.51 9.26 8.62
C PHE A 79 -0.94 10.03 7.44
N ALA A 80 0.25 9.60 6.96
CA ALA A 80 0.95 10.25 5.83
C ALA A 80 0.93 11.78 5.96
N ARG A 81 1.29 12.30 7.14
CA ARG A 81 1.06 13.68 7.56
C ARG A 81 1.72 14.72 6.66
N GLU A 82 2.90 14.39 6.10
CA GLU A 82 3.66 15.28 5.22
C GLU A 82 3.32 15.08 3.73
N ALA A 83 2.57 14.01 3.41
CA ALA A 83 2.25 13.70 2.03
C ALA A 83 1.15 14.59 1.47
N LYS A 84 1.33 15.04 0.23
CA LYS A 84 0.23 15.51 -0.61
C LYS A 84 -0.60 14.30 -1.04
N LYS A 85 -1.90 14.32 -0.73
CA LYS A 85 -2.78 13.16 -0.83
C LYS A 85 -3.76 13.31 -1.99
N TYR A 86 -3.74 12.32 -2.87
CA TYR A 86 -4.66 12.20 -4.00
C TYR A 86 -5.51 10.96 -3.84
N VAL A 87 -6.76 11.03 -4.27
CA VAL A 87 -7.64 9.86 -4.34
C VAL A 87 -8.41 9.84 -5.64
N THR A 88 -8.56 8.66 -6.24
CA THR A 88 -9.51 8.41 -7.31
C THR A 88 -10.50 7.32 -6.89
N ASP A 89 -11.77 7.60 -7.05
CA ASP A 89 -12.85 6.65 -6.80
C ASP A 89 -14.05 6.95 -7.71
N ILE A 90 -14.88 5.93 -7.92
CA ILE A 90 -16.14 6.06 -8.66
C ILE A 90 -17.28 6.57 -7.78
N ASP A 91 -17.16 6.39 -6.47
CA ASP A 91 -18.19 6.77 -5.51
C ASP A 91 -18.03 8.25 -5.11
N PRO A 92 -18.96 9.14 -5.52
CA PRO A 92 -18.88 10.56 -5.20
C PRO A 92 -19.01 10.84 -3.70
N GLU A 93 -19.67 9.97 -2.93
CA GLU A 93 -19.78 10.15 -1.48
C GLU A 93 -18.43 9.96 -0.79
N LEU A 94 -17.58 9.04 -1.27
CA LEU A 94 -16.22 8.84 -0.76
C LEU A 94 -15.30 10.03 -1.08
N LEU A 95 -15.65 10.80 -2.08
CA LEU A 95 -14.89 11.99 -2.51
C LEU A 95 -15.38 13.28 -1.86
N ASP A 96 -16.54 13.26 -1.20
CA ASP A 96 -17.03 14.39 -0.44
C ASP A 96 -16.22 14.55 0.86
N LYS A 97 -15.60 15.71 1.04
CA LYS A 97 -14.80 16.04 2.22
C LYS A 97 -15.54 15.83 3.54
N LYS A 98 -16.87 15.91 3.54
CA LYS A 98 -17.73 15.71 4.70
C LYS A 98 -17.70 14.25 5.20
N PHE A 99 -17.51 13.29 4.30
CA PHE A 99 -17.53 11.86 4.63
C PHE A 99 -16.14 11.21 4.59
N GLN A 100 -15.12 11.95 4.14
CA GLN A 100 -13.75 11.45 4.12
C GLN A 100 -13.20 11.31 5.55
N GLN A 101 -12.68 10.13 5.86
CA GLN A 101 -11.94 9.91 7.10
C GLN A 101 -10.54 10.52 7.04
N VAL A 102 -9.90 10.46 5.87
CA VAL A 102 -8.61 11.09 5.59
C VAL A 102 -8.88 12.29 4.69
N PRO A 103 -8.44 13.50 5.06
CA PRO A 103 -8.53 14.63 4.15
C PRO A 103 -7.57 14.42 2.97
N PHE A 104 -8.12 14.39 1.76
CA PHE A 104 -7.34 14.38 0.53
C PHE A 104 -7.24 15.79 -0.06
N ASP A 105 -6.08 16.14 -0.59
CA ASP A 105 -5.83 17.42 -1.25
C ASP A 105 -6.52 17.48 -2.61
N VAL A 106 -6.54 16.34 -3.33
CA VAL A 106 -7.14 16.23 -4.66
C VAL A 106 -8.04 15.00 -4.72
N ASN A 107 -9.30 15.22 -5.08
CA ASN A 107 -10.32 14.20 -5.30
C ASN A 107 -10.61 14.08 -6.79
N ILE A 108 -10.45 12.88 -7.34
CA ILE A 108 -10.68 12.58 -8.76
C ILE A 108 -11.88 11.63 -8.87
N HIS A 109 -13.01 12.14 -9.34
CA HIS A 109 -14.19 11.33 -9.60
C HIS A 109 -14.06 10.69 -10.99
N SER A 110 -13.79 9.40 -11.01
CA SER A 110 -13.61 8.64 -12.25
C SER A 110 -13.81 7.14 -12.01
N ASP A 111 -14.30 6.44 -13.01
CA ASP A 111 -14.13 5.01 -13.09
C ASP A 111 -12.65 4.65 -13.38
N LEU A 112 -12.27 3.43 -13.01
CA LEU A 112 -10.86 3.03 -13.11
C LEU A 112 -10.38 2.78 -14.55
N ASP A 113 -11.26 2.43 -15.49
CA ASP A 113 -10.87 2.25 -16.88
C ASP A 113 -10.43 3.58 -17.49
N SER A 114 -11.30 4.58 -17.40
CA SER A 114 -11.03 5.94 -17.86
C SER A 114 -9.83 6.55 -17.16
N PHE A 115 -9.76 6.40 -15.83
CA PHE A 115 -8.66 6.92 -15.06
C PHE A 115 -7.30 6.34 -15.49
N LEU A 116 -7.18 5.02 -15.59
CA LEU A 116 -5.92 4.37 -15.93
C LEU A 116 -5.51 4.63 -17.39
N GLU A 117 -6.49 4.75 -18.30
CA GLU A 117 -6.21 5.11 -19.69
C GLU A 117 -5.63 6.52 -19.80
N ILE A 118 -6.26 7.49 -19.14
CA ILE A 118 -5.77 8.87 -19.13
C ILE A 118 -4.42 8.97 -18.43
N PHE A 119 -4.28 8.28 -17.30
CA PHE A 119 -3.04 8.28 -16.53
C PHE A 119 -1.86 7.74 -17.36
N ASP A 120 -2.05 6.63 -18.09
CA ASP A 120 -1.02 6.07 -18.96
C ASP A 120 -0.64 7.03 -20.10
N LYS A 121 -1.61 7.67 -20.74
CA LYS A 121 -1.37 8.70 -21.77
C LYS A 121 -0.59 9.90 -21.22
N VAL A 122 -0.96 10.38 -20.04
CA VAL A 122 -0.26 11.49 -19.37
C VAL A 122 1.15 11.08 -18.99
N TYR A 123 1.34 9.86 -18.47
CA TYR A 123 2.66 9.32 -18.19
C TYR A 123 3.54 9.32 -19.45
N GLU A 124 3.09 8.73 -20.54
CA GLU A 124 3.87 8.67 -21.79
C GLU A 124 4.27 10.06 -22.32
N THR A 125 3.38 11.03 -22.16
CA THR A 125 3.64 12.42 -22.59
C THR A 125 4.69 13.12 -21.71
N HIS A 126 4.76 12.77 -20.41
CA HIS A 126 5.56 13.51 -19.43
C HIS A 126 6.69 12.68 -18.82
N LYS A 127 6.90 11.43 -19.23
CA LYS A 127 7.87 10.50 -18.64
C LYS A 127 9.29 11.05 -18.49
N ALA A 128 9.72 11.92 -19.40
CA ALA A 128 11.04 12.57 -19.32
C ALA A 128 11.16 13.56 -18.14
N LYS A 129 10.05 13.99 -17.54
CA LYS A 129 10.01 14.91 -16.39
C LYS A 129 9.74 14.19 -15.07
N ILE A 130 9.43 12.90 -15.12
CA ILE A 130 9.17 12.10 -13.92
C ILE A 130 10.50 11.70 -13.32
N PRO A 131 10.72 11.97 -12.01
CA PRO A 131 11.96 11.58 -11.36
C PRO A 131 12.11 10.07 -11.26
N ASN A 132 13.35 9.62 -11.11
CA ASN A 132 13.64 8.23 -10.75
C ASN A 132 13.30 8.02 -9.26
N PHE A 133 12.63 6.92 -8.94
CA PHE A 133 12.21 6.57 -7.59
C PHE A 133 13.00 5.39 -6.98
N ASP A 134 14.09 4.94 -7.63
CA ASP A 134 14.80 3.72 -7.23
C ASP A 134 15.33 3.79 -5.79
N ASP A 135 15.86 4.94 -5.36
CA ASP A 135 16.35 5.14 -3.98
C ASP A 135 15.20 5.01 -2.96
N TRP A 136 14.06 5.63 -3.27
CA TRP A 136 12.88 5.55 -2.42
C TRP A 136 12.32 4.13 -2.38
N LEU A 137 12.21 3.50 -3.53
CA LEU A 137 11.75 2.11 -3.64
C LEU A 137 12.66 1.17 -2.85
N SER A 138 13.98 1.28 -3.01
CA SER A 138 14.98 0.50 -2.28
C SER A 138 14.84 0.66 -0.77
N LYS A 139 14.59 1.88 -0.30
CA LYS A 139 14.39 2.18 1.12
C LYS A 139 13.10 1.54 1.68
N VAL A 140 12.01 1.61 0.92
CA VAL A 140 10.73 0.98 1.30
C VAL A 140 10.86 -0.55 1.35
N VAL A 141 11.51 -1.15 0.34
CA VAL A 141 11.78 -2.59 0.29
C VAL A 141 12.66 -3.02 1.48
N TYR A 142 13.72 -2.26 1.77
CA TYR A 142 14.56 -2.51 2.95
C TYR A 142 13.74 -2.51 4.25
N TRP A 143 12.86 -1.54 4.47
CA TRP A 143 12.02 -1.51 5.67
C TRP A 143 11.02 -2.67 5.70
N ARG A 144 10.40 -2.99 4.56
CA ARG A 144 9.50 -4.14 4.43
C ARG A 144 10.18 -5.42 4.88
N ASP A 145 11.39 -5.67 4.39
CA ASP A 145 12.12 -6.92 4.61
C ASP A 145 12.78 -6.99 5.99
N LYS A 146 13.30 -5.86 6.49
CA LYS A 146 13.90 -5.77 7.81
C LYS A 146 12.90 -6.03 8.94
N TYR A 147 11.69 -5.51 8.78
CA TYR A 147 10.64 -5.61 9.80
C TYR A 147 9.55 -6.63 9.42
N ASP A 148 9.91 -7.60 8.62
CA ASP A 148 9.00 -8.70 8.28
C ASP A 148 8.70 -9.54 9.52
N PRO A 149 7.41 -9.67 9.91
CA PRO A 149 7.03 -10.41 11.12
C PRO A 149 7.38 -11.90 11.04
N THR A 150 7.45 -12.49 9.84
CA THR A 150 7.81 -13.88 9.66
C THR A 150 9.29 -14.12 9.98
N LYS A 151 10.16 -13.24 9.48
CA LYS A 151 11.61 -13.28 9.77
C LYS A 151 11.91 -13.00 11.24
N ALA A 152 11.19 -12.08 11.85
CA ALA A 152 11.33 -11.77 13.28
C ALA A 152 10.80 -12.90 14.18
N ALA A 153 9.87 -13.70 13.70
CA ALA A 153 9.25 -14.80 14.44
C ALA A 153 10.06 -16.11 14.38
N ALA A 154 10.79 -16.33 13.29
CA ALA A 154 11.51 -17.59 13.04
C ALA A 154 12.48 -18.02 14.18
N PRO A 155 13.24 -17.11 14.83
CA PRO A 155 14.14 -17.50 15.93
C PRO A 155 13.45 -17.68 17.29
N LYS A 156 12.18 -17.32 17.43
CA LYS A 156 11.48 -17.24 18.72
C LYS A 156 10.41 -18.31 18.91
N ILE A 157 10.64 -19.51 18.38
CA ILE A 157 9.73 -20.64 18.55
C ILE A 157 9.41 -20.91 20.04
N ASN A 158 10.28 -20.50 20.95
CA ASN A 158 10.19 -20.80 22.39
C ASN A 158 9.88 -19.58 23.27
N SER A 159 9.54 -18.42 22.74
CA SER A 159 9.50 -17.19 23.55
C SER A 159 8.21 -16.94 24.32
N TYR A 160 7.16 -17.74 24.13
CA TYR A 160 5.93 -17.65 24.92
C TYR A 160 5.58 -19.01 25.49
N SER A 161 6.05 -19.27 26.70
CA SER A 161 5.57 -20.42 27.49
C SER A 161 4.44 -19.97 28.42
N TYR A 162 3.21 -20.09 28.00
CA TYR A 162 2.12 -20.22 28.95
C TYR A 162 2.18 -21.66 29.47
N GLU A 163 2.37 -21.85 30.77
CA GLU A 163 2.50 -23.16 31.41
C GLU A 163 3.62 -24.08 30.90
N LYS A 164 4.78 -23.53 30.52
CA LYS A 164 5.94 -24.30 30.01
C LYS A 164 5.68 -25.13 28.75
N LYS A 165 4.66 -24.80 27.97
CA LYS A 165 4.39 -25.42 26.66
C LYS A 165 5.07 -24.65 25.55
N ASN A 166 5.62 -25.37 24.57
CA ASN A 166 6.19 -24.78 23.37
C ASN A 166 5.05 -24.53 22.36
N TYR A 167 4.89 -23.28 21.94
CA TYR A 167 3.94 -22.90 20.90
C TYR A 167 4.65 -22.49 19.62
N VAL A 168 4.08 -22.85 18.48
CA VAL A 168 4.54 -22.38 17.17
C VAL A 168 3.96 -21.00 16.92
N ASN A 169 4.80 -20.05 16.51
CA ASN A 169 4.33 -18.74 16.10
C ASN A 169 3.42 -18.86 14.86
N PRO A 170 2.18 -18.34 14.89
CA PRO A 170 1.25 -18.52 13.78
C PRO A 170 1.74 -17.90 12.47
N TYR A 171 2.49 -16.81 12.48
CA TYR A 171 3.07 -16.22 11.27
C TYR A 171 4.10 -17.16 10.63
N PHE A 172 4.95 -17.77 11.45
CA PHE A 172 5.91 -18.76 10.98
C PHE A 172 5.22 -20.01 10.43
N PHE A 173 4.15 -20.46 11.10
CA PHE A 173 3.37 -21.61 10.63
C PHE A 173 2.75 -21.33 9.26
N MET A 174 2.12 -20.17 9.08
CA MET A 174 1.50 -19.77 7.81
C MET A 174 2.50 -19.59 6.67
N GLU A 175 3.76 -19.24 6.98
CA GLU A 175 4.82 -19.15 5.97
C GLU A 175 5.25 -20.52 5.44
N LYS A 176 5.11 -21.57 6.27
CA LYS A 176 5.55 -22.94 5.96
C LYS A 176 4.47 -23.83 5.35
N LEU A 177 3.22 -23.36 5.29
CA LEU A 177 2.13 -23.99 4.56
C LEU A 177 2.25 -23.71 3.06
#